data_3bb95485771485e671ed58268fc20eaf
#
_entry.id   3bb95485771485e671ed58268fc20eaf
#
_cell.length_a   1.000
_cell.length_b   1.000
_cell.length_c   1.000
_cell.angle_alpha   90.00
_cell.angle_beta   90.00
_cell.angle_gamma   90.00
#
_symmetry.space_group_name_H-M   'P 1'
#
loop_
_entity.id
_entity.type
_entity.pdbx_description
1 polymer ?
#
loop_
_entity_poly.entity_id
_entity_poly.type
_entity_poly.pdbx_seq_one_letter_code
_entity_poly.pdbx_strand_id
1 'polypeptide(L)'
;MRALTVDDEQIMLNALTSAVKESPDISSVAQFTSCTATLEWAKTNPIDIAFLDISMRGMGGLALAERLLEIQPNCKIVFCTGFSEYAVEAFKIHVSGYLLKPITAKAVQAEIDHIKQEKAKEKTTYKLLTVKCFG
;
A
#
# COMPACT_ATOMS: atom_id res chain seq x y z
N MET A 1 -6.22 8.27 -6.92
CA MET A 1 -5.61 7.88 -5.63
C MET A 1 -4.21 8.49 -5.52
N ARG A 2 -3.86 8.95 -4.35
CA ARG A 2 -2.52 9.44 -4.03
C ARG A 2 -1.70 8.26 -3.55
N ALA A 3 -0.61 7.96 -4.27
CA ALA A 3 0.21 6.79 -4.00
C ALA A 3 1.55 7.15 -3.35
N LEU A 4 2.06 6.21 -2.58
CA LEU A 4 3.38 6.26 -1.98
C LEU A 4 4.15 5.03 -2.41
N THR A 5 5.41 5.18 -2.80
CA THR A 5 6.29 4.06 -3.11
C THR A 5 7.55 4.17 -2.27
N VAL A 6 7.96 3.06 -1.64
CA VAL A 6 9.13 3.02 -0.77
C VAL A 6 9.97 1.77 -1.05
N ASP A 7 11.24 1.98 -1.35
CA ASP A 7 12.23 0.92 -1.53
C ASP A 7 13.61 1.54 -1.27
N ASP A 8 14.45 0.91 -0.46
CA ASP A 8 15.76 1.47 -0.11
C ASP A 8 16.78 1.40 -1.24
N GLU A 9 16.47 0.65 -2.33
CA GLU A 9 17.28 0.61 -3.54
C GLU A 9 16.68 1.52 -4.61
N GLN A 10 17.43 2.56 -5.03
CA GLN A 10 16.92 3.57 -5.96
C GLN A 10 16.47 2.97 -7.30
N ILE A 11 17.20 1.98 -7.83
CA ILE A 11 16.84 1.34 -9.10
C ILE A 11 15.49 0.62 -8.97
N MET A 12 15.29 -0.10 -7.89
CA MET A 12 14.04 -0.82 -7.63
C MET A 12 12.89 0.16 -7.38
N LEU A 13 13.15 1.26 -6.66
CA LEU A 13 12.18 2.31 -6.43
C LEU A 13 11.72 2.96 -7.74
N ASN A 14 12.65 3.22 -8.65
CA ASN A 14 12.33 3.80 -9.96
C ASN A 14 11.42 2.87 -10.76
N ALA A 15 11.73 1.58 -10.76
CA ALA A 15 10.93 0.57 -11.48
C ALA A 15 9.52 0.47 -10.88
N LEU A 16 9.41 0.42 -9.56
CA LEU A 16 8.12 0.37 -8.86
C LEU A 16 7.29 1.63 -9.14
N THR A 17 7.90 2.79 -9.00
CA THR A 17 7.23 4.07 -9.24
C THR A 17 6.72 4.18 -10.67
N SER A 18 7.52 3.76 -11.66
CA SER A 18 7.11 3.75 -13.06
C SER A 18 5.89 2.86 -13.29
N ALA A 19 5.88 1.67 -12.70
CA ALA A 19 4.74 0.75 -12.82
C ALA A 19 3.47 1.33 -12.19
N VAL A 20 3.60 1.98 -11.04
CA VAL A 20 2.47 2.61 -10.33
C VAL A 20 1.92 3.79 -11.14
N LYS A 21 2.80 4.61 -11.72
CA LYS A 21 2.39 5.78 -12.51
C LYS A 21 1.61 5.43 -13.78
N GLU A 22 1.73 4.21 -14.28
CA GLU A 22 0.99 3.78 -15.47
C GLU A 22 -0.51 3.61 -15.20
N SER A 23 -0.92 3.49 -13.95
CA SER A 23 -2.34 3.34 -13.61
C SER A 23 -3.10 4.65 -13.79
N PRO A 24 -4.24 4.64 -14.51
CA PRO A 24 -5.10 5.83 -14.61
C PRO A 24 -5.77 6.20 -13.29
N ASP A 25 -5.81 5.28 -12.32
CA ASP A 25 -6.39 5.53 -11.00
C ASP A 25 -5.46 6.30 -10.07
N ILE A 26 -4.19 6.43 -10.43
CA ILE A 26 -3.18 7.12 -9.61
C ILE A 26 -3.03 8.57 -10.07
N SER A 27 -3.32 9.51 -9.17
CA SER A 27 -3.23 10.94 -9.45
C SER A 27 -1.86 11.53 -9.16
N SER A 28 -1.16 10.99 -8.17
CA SER A 28 0.19 11.44 -7.79
C SER A 28 0.93 10.32 -7.08
N VAL A 29 2.27 10.34 -7.18
CA VAL A 29 3.13 9.37 -6.51
C VAL A 29 4.25 10.11 -5.79
N ALA A 30 4.39 9.88 -4.49
CA ALA A 30 5.54 10.30 -3.70
C ALA A 30 6.45 9.09 -3.51
N GLN A 31 7.75 9.26 -3.70
CA GLN A 31 8.71 8.15 -3.62
C GLN A 31 9.81 8.44 -2.61
N PHE A 32 10.17 7.43 -1.82
CA PHE A 32 11.19 7.56 -0.77
C PHE A 32 12.09 6.33 -0.71
N THR A 33 13.37 6.55 -0.42
CA THR A 33 14.31 5.47 -0.11
C THR A 33 14.50 5.27 1.40
N SER A 34 13.93 6.16 2.22
CA SER A 34 14.10 6.18 3.68
C SER A 34 12.76 6.02 4.40
N CYS A 35 12.70 5.08 5.33
CA CYS A 35 11.52 4.90 6.17
C CYS A 35 11.25 6.13 7.05
N THR A 36 12.30 6.72 7.61
CA THR A 36 12.18 7.91 8.45
C THR A 36 11.59 9.10 7.67
N ALA A 37 12.11 9.34 6.47
CA ALA A 37 11.60 10.41 5.60
C ALA A 37 10.14 10.16 5.20
N THR A 38 9.79 8.90 4.93
CA THR A 38 8.42 8.50 4.60
C THR A 38 7.47 8.84 5.74
N LEU A 39 7.80 8.45 6.96
CA LEU A 39 6.94 8.69 8.12
C LEU A 39 6.77 10.17 8.41
N GLU A 40 7.83 10.94 8.29
CA GLU A 40 7.76 12.39 8.49
C GLU A 40 6.83 13.06 7.48
N TRP A 41 6.96 12.68 6.19
CA TRP A 41 6.10 13.19 5.12
C TRP A 41 4.64 12.78 5.33
N ALA A 42 4.39 11.55 5.80
CA ALA A 42 3.04 11.02 5.99
C ALA A 42 2.24 11.76 7.07
N LYS A 43 2.91 12.45 7.98
CA LYS A 43 2.23 13.23 9.03
C LYS A 43 1.39 14.36 8.47
N THR A 44 1.77 14.92 7.32
CA THR A 44 1.12 16.09 6.74
C THR A 44 0.59 15.87 5.32
N ASN A 45 0.75 14.67 4.76
CA ASN A 45 0.35 14.38 3.39
C ASN A 45 -0.54 13.14 3.34
N PRO A 46 -1.79 13.24 2.89
CA PRO A 46 -2.69 12.07 2.83
C PRO A 46 -2.23 11.07 1.79
N ILE A 47 -2.34 9.79 2.13
CA ILE A 47 -1.96 8.64 1.29
C ILE A 47 -3.16 7.72 1.15
N ASP A 48 -3.55 7.41 -0.08
CA ASP A 48 -4.63 6.46 -0.35
C ASP A 48 -4.11 5.03 -0.43
N ILE A 49 -2.94 4.85 -1.06
CA ILE A 49 -2.32 3.54 -1.25
C ILE A 49 -0.80 3.65 -1.16
N ALA A 50 -0.17 2.72 -0.43
CA ALA A 50 1.28 2.67 -0.26
C ALA A 50 1.82 1.33 -0.75
N PHE A 51 2.83 1.38 -1.62
CA PHE A 51 3.55 0.22 -2.12
C PHE A 51 4.91 0.20 -1.42
N LEU A 52 5.14 -0.80 -0.58
CA LEU A 52 6.32 -0.89 0.28
C LEU A 52 7.12 -2.15 0.02
N ASP A 53 8.42 -2.02 -0.13
CA ASP A 53 9.31 -3.18 -0.12
C ASP A 53 9.41 -3.71 1.32
N ILE A 54 9.32 -5.04 1.50
CA ILE A 54 9.43 -5.65 2.82
C ILE A 54 10.88 -5.63 3.30
N SER A 55 11.82 -5.99 2.42
CA SER A 55 13.24 -6.16 2.79
C SER A 55 14.00 -4.85 2.65
N MET A 56 13.89 -3.98 3.64
CA MET A 56 14.61 -2.71 3.69
C MET A 56 15.54 -2.67 4.90
N ARG A 57 16.61 -1.91 4.77
CA ARG A 57 17.57 -1.68 5.87
C ARG A 57 16.92 -0.88 6.99
N GLY A 58 17.35 -1.13 8.21
CA GLY A 58 16.84 -0.43 9.39
C GLY A 58 15.47 -0.96 9.79
N MET A 59 14.44 -0.09 9.72
CA MET A 59 13.10 -0.43 10.20
C MET A 59 12.44 -1.60 9.48
N GLY A 60 12.68 -1.75 8.16
CA GLY A 60 12.01 -2.76 7.35
C GLY A 60 10.58 -2.38 6.97
N GLY A 61 10.06 -3.05 5.93
CA GLY A 61 8.75 -2.72 5.36
C GLY A 61 7.57 -3.04 6.28
N LEU A 62 7.66 -4.13 7.04
CA LEU A 62 6.59 -4.53 7.97
C LEU A 62 6.39 -3.48 9.08
N ALA A 63 7.49 -3.05 9.69
CA ALA A 63 7.44 -2.03 10.73
C ALA A 63 6.98 -0.68 10.16
N LEU A 64 7.43 -0.33 8.95
CA LEU A 64 7.00 0.88 8.28
C LEU A 64 5.48 0.87 8.04
N ALA A 65 4.94 -0.26 7.59
CA ALA A 65 3.50 -0.40 7.36
C ALA A 65 2.70 -0.20 8.65
N GLU A 66 3.14 -0.80 9.75
CA GLU A 66 2.49 -0.63 11.06
C GLU A 66 2.46 0.85 11.47
N ARG A 67 3.59 1.54 11.31
CA ARG A 67 3.69 2.96 11.64
C ARG A 67 2.83 3.85 10.74
N LEU A 68 2.79 3.55 9.44
CA LEU A 68 1.93 4.27 8.50
C LEU A 68 0.45 4.11 8.86
N LEU A 69 0.04 2.91 9.24
CA LEU A 69 -1.35 2.65 9.64
C LEU A 69 -1.72 3.36 10.95
N GLU A 70 -0.77 3.56 11.85
CA GLU A 70 -0.99 4.38 13.05
C GLU A 70 -1.26 5.84 12.69
N ILE A 71 -0.52 6.39 11.71
CA ILE A 71 -0.65 7.78 11.27
C ILE A 71 -1.87 7.95 10.37
N GLN A 72 -2.10 7.01 9.45
CA GLN A 72 -3.19 7.04 8.47
C GLN A 72 -3.89 5.68 8.43
N PRO A 73 -4.85 5.44 9.32
CA PRO A 73 -5.51 4.12 9.44
C PRO A 73 -6.24 3.65 8.18
N ASN A 74 -6.64 4.57 7.31
CA ASN A 74 -7.38 4.23 6.08
C ASN A 74 -6.47 4.03 4.86
N CYS A 75 -5.17 4.21 5.02
CA CYS A 75 -4.20 3.95 3.96
C CYS A 75 -4.18 2.47 3.61
N LYS A 76 -4.24 2.14 2.32
CA LYS A 76 -4.14 0.76 1.86
C LYS A 76 -2.67 0.42 1.63
N ILE A 77 -2.23 -0.70 2.18
CA ILE A 77 -0.83 -1.16 2.11
C ILE A 77 -0.72 -2.33 1.13
N VAL A 78 0.20 -2.22 0.18
CA VAL A 78 0.55 -3.30 -0.75
C VAL A 78 2.05 -3.54 -0.62
N PHE A 79 2.43 -4.75 -0.20
CA PHE A 79 3.84 -5.12 -0.10
C PHE A 79 4.38 -5.58 -1.45
N CYS A 80 5.63 -5.20 -1.74
CA CYS A 80 6.33 -5.56 -2.96
C CYS A 80 7.65 -6.23 -2.57
N THR A 81 7.83 -7.50 -2.89
CA THR A 81 9.03 -8.25 -2.48
C THR A 81 9.35 -9.39 -3.45
N GLY A 82 10.59 -9.86 -3.42
CA GLY A 82 11.02 -11.06 -4.15
C GLY A 82 10.74 -12.36 -3.40
N PHE A 83 10.24 -12.30 -2.18
CA PHE A 83 10.12 -13.48 -1.31
C PHE A 83 8.66 -13.75 -0.91
N SER A 84 8.13 -14.90 -1.34
CA SER A 84 6.75 -15.30 -1.05
C SER A 84 6.53 -15.66 0.44
N GLU A 85 7.58 -16.01 1.16
CA GLU A 85 7.48 -16.38 2.58
C GLU A 85 7.00 -15.26 3.50
N TYR A 86 7.10 -14.02 3.06
CA TYR A 86 6.62 -12.87 3.84
C TYR A 86 5.12 -12.66 3.78
N ALA A 87 4.41 -13.36 2.90
CA ALA A 87 2.97 -13.16 2.71
C ALA A 87 2.18 -13.42 3.99
N VAL A 88 2.53 -14.46 4.75
CA VAL A 88 1.84 -14.80 6.00
C VAL A 88 1.98 -13.69 7.03
N GLU A 89 3.18 -13.13 7.19
CA GLU A 89 3.42 -12.04 8.12
C GLU A 89 2.72 -10.75 7.70
N ALA A 90 2.66 -10.49 6.39
CA ALA A 90 1.96 -9.34 5.84
C ALA A 90 0.47 -9.37 6.18
N PHE A 91 -0.16 -10.54 6.13
CA PHE A 91 -1.58 -10.69 6.49
C PHE A 91 -1.85 -10.44 7.97
N LYS A 92 -0.88 -10.67 8.86
CA LYS A 92 -1.04 -10.43 10.30
C LYS A 92 -1.24 -8.95 10.63
N ILE A 93 -0.76 -8.03 9.79
CA ILE A 93 -0.93 -6.59 10.00
C ILE A 93 -2.03 -6.00 9.11
N HIS A 94 -2.89 -6.83 8.58
CA HIS A 94 -4.08 -6.42 7.79
C HIS A 94 -3.74 -5.55 6.57
N VAL A 95 -2.74 -5.97 5.79
CA VAL A 95 -2.41 -5.27 4.54
C VAL A 95 -3.43 -5.60 3.46
N SER A 96 -3.53 -4.71 2.48
CA SER A 96 -4.53 -4.82 1.41
C SER A 96 -4.09 -5.68 0.25
N GLY A 97 -2.78 -5.89 0.06
CA GLY A 97 -2.28 -6.67 -1.05
C GLY A 97 -0.80 -7.00 -0.93
N TYR A 98 -0.34 -7.80 -1.88
CA TYR A 98 1.01 -8.34 -1.90
C TYR A 98 1.41 -8.62 -3.35
N LEU A 99 2.54 -8.06 -3.77
CA LEU A 99 3.07 -8.24 -5.12
C LEU A 99 4.46 -8.86 -5.08
N LEU A 100 4.69 -9.87 -5.92
CA LEU A 100 6.01 -10.47 -6.08
C LEU A 100 6.80 -9.74 -7.17
N LYS A 101 8.07 -9.49 -6.92
CA LYS A 101 8.99 -8.94 -7.93
C LYS A 101 9.30 -10.00 -9.00
N PRO A 102 9.43 -9.61 -10.28
CA PRO A 102 9.43 -8.24 -10.80
C PRO A 102 8.01 -7.64 -10.86
N ILE A 103 7.88 -6.38 -10.44
CA ILE A 103 6.59 -5.69 -10.40
C ILE A 103 6.25 -5.17 -11.79
N THR A 104 5.05 -5.49 -12.26
CA THR A 104 4.55 -5.02 -13.56
C THR A 104 3.38 -4.06 -13.37
N ALA A 105 3.16 -3.20 -14.35
CA ALA A 105 2.02 -2.29 -14.34
C ALA A 105 0.69 -3.06 -14.29
N LYS A 106 0.62 -4.19 -14.95
CA LYS A 106 -0.57 -5.06 -14.94
C LYS A 106 -0.87 -5.60 -13.55
N ALA A 107 0.17 -6.06 -12.84
CA ALA A 107 0.01 -6.59 -11.47
C ALA A 107 -0.39 -5.46 -10.50
N VAL A 108 0.19 -4.28 -10.65
CA VAL A 108 -0.18 -3.09 -9.86
C VAL A 108 -1.65 -2.75 -10.07
N GLN A 109 -2.10 -2.69 -11.33
CA GLN A 109 -3.49 -2.36 -11.63
C GLN A 109 -4.46 -3.41 -11.07
N ALA A 110 -4.09 -4.69 -11.11
CA ALA A 110 -4.91 -5.75 -10.54
C ALA A 110 -5.12 -5.55 -9.03
N GLU A 111 -4.07 -5.15 -8.31
CA GLU A 111 -4.19 -4.85 -6.88
C GLU A 111 -5.03 -3.60 -6.61
N ILE A 112 -4.88 -2.57 -7.42
CA ILE A 112 -5.69 -1.34 -7.32
C ILE A 112 -7.17 -1.67 -7.53
N ASP A 113 -7.47 -2.47 -8.54
CA ASP A 113 -8.85 -2.90 -8.83
C ASP A 113 -9.44 -3.69 -7.67
N HIS A 114 -8.65 -4.60 -7.10
CA HIS A 114 -9.05 -5.38 -5.93
C HIS A 114 -9.37 -4.48 -4.73
N ILE A 115 -8.52 -3.51 -4.44
CA ILE A 115 -8.73 -2.55 -3.35
C ILE A 115 -9.99 -1.71 -3.58
N LYS A 116 -10.25 -1.28 -4.80
CA LYS A 116 -11.46 -0.53 -5.16
C LYS A 116 -12.72 -1.36 -4.93
N GLN A 117 -12.69 -2.64 -5.29
CA GLN A 117 -13.79 -3.57 -5.06
C GLN A 117 -14.03 -3.82 -3.56
N GLU A 118 -12.96 -3.98 -2.78
CA GLU A 118 -13.05 -4.16 -1.33
C GLU A 118 -13.68 -2.94 -0.65
N LYS A 119 -13.28 -1.73 -1.05
CA LYS A 119 -13.88 -0.50 -0.54
C LYS A 119 -15.37 -0.42 -0.81
N ALA A 120 -15.79 -0.80 -2.02
CA ALA A 120 -17.20 -0.81 -2.39
C ALA A 120 -17.99 -1.82 -1.56
N LYS A 121 -17.44 -3.01 -1.33
CA LYS A 121 -18.05 -4.05 -0.49
C LYS A 121 -18.16 -3.61 0.97
N GLU A 122 -17.12 -3.02 1.52
CA GLU A 122 -17.11 -2.50 2.88
C GLU A 122 -18.22 -1.47 3.10
N LYS A 123 -18.36 -0.52 2.18
CA LYS A 123 -19.41 0.50 2.23
C LYS A 123 -20.80 -0.12 2.16
N THR A 124 -21.01 -1.08 1.29
CA THR A 124 -22.29 -1.77 1.14
C THR A 124 -22.62 -2.56 2.41
N THR A 125 -21.66 -3.31 2.93
CA THR A 125 -21.82 -4.09 4.16
C THR A 125 -22.14 -3.18 5.35
N TYR A 126 -21.45 -2.07 5.48
CA TYR A 126 -21.70 -1.09 6.55
C TYR A 126 -23.12 -0.55 6.48
N LYS A 127 -23.60 -0.17 5.31
CA LYS A 127 -24.95 0.33 5.11
C LYS A 127 -26.00 -0.73 5.49
N LEU A 128 -25.79 -1.98 5.10
CA LEU A 128 -26.70 -3.08 5.45
C LEU A 128 -26.73 -3.33 6.95
N LEU A 129 -25.57 -3.31 7.62
CA LEU A 129 -25.49 -3.47 9.06
C LEU A 129 -26.19 -2.35 9.81
N THR A 130 -26.05 -1.12 9.34
CA THR A 130 -26.70 0.05 9.93
C THR A 130 -28.23 -0.09 9.83
N VAL A 131 -28.73 -0.48 8.67
CA VAL A 131 -30.17 -0.72 8.48
C VAL A 131 -30.68 -1.80 9.41
N LYS A 132 -29.95 -2.90 9.57
CA LYS A 132 -30.32 -3.99 10.48
C LYS A 132 -30.36 -3.54 11.94
N CYS A 133 -29.47 -2.65 12.33
CA CYS A 133 -29.43 -2.13 13.71
C CYS A 133 -30.64 -1.25 14.03
N PHE A 134 -31.14 -0.52 13.07
CA PHE A 134 -32.24 0.43 13.25
C PHE A 134 -33.60 -0.05 12.69
N GLY A 135 -33.58 -1.15 11.98
CA GLY A 135 -34.74 -1.71 11.35
C GLY A 135 -35.29 -2.87 12.11
#